data_c8eb9ac91c5c7f2e2ccf402c636aa6b1
#
_entry.id   c8eb9ac91c5c7f2e2ccf402c636aa6b1
#
_cell.length_a   1.000
_cell.length_b   1.000
_cell.length_c   1.000
_cell.angle_alpha   90.00
_cell.angle_beta   90.00
_cell.angle_gamma   90.00
#
_symmetry.space_group_name_H-M   'P 1'
#
loop_
_entity.id
_entity.type
_entity.pdbx_description
1 polymer ?
#
loop_
_entity_poly.entity_id
_entity_poly.type
_entity_poly.pdbx_seq_one_letter_code
_entity_poly.pdbx_strand_id
1 'polypeptide(L)'
;MTKFARMIDVLDLYSEHVSLLTAQEVAALLQVSRPTAFRYMRELSTAGFLANYSGRYSLGARIITLDYRIRTSDPVLQQAQGVMRELCAETACGAILCRMYNDDIVHVHHEAGYDDASLQFFGRGMPLPLFRGSASKAMLAFLPPARLKKLYERHRADPDVLRIGSDWPRFQAYFAAIRGAGSYMSDQEIDQGTVGIAAPIVVPRLGPVGVIALVFSVDRLALMNCEGLATVLRGQTRELAQRLHLLAEQADA
;
A
#
# COMPACT_ATOMS: atom_id res chain seq x y z
N MET A 1 -10.01 21.94 -10.88
CA MET A 1 -8.64 21.37 -10.93
C MET A 1 -7.68 22.41 -11.49
N THR A 2 -6.51 22.58 -10.89
CA THR A 2 -5.47 23.49 -11.38
C THR A 2 -4.80 22.90 -12.63
N LYS A 3 -4.18 23.75 -13.45
CA LYS A 3 -3.38 23.31 -14.63
C LYS A 3 -2.28 22.32 -14.22
N PHE A 4 -1.68 22.51 -13.06
CA PHE A 4 -0.65 21.65 -12.53
C PHE A 4 -1.19 20.24 -12.19
N ALA A 5 -2.34 20.15 -11.51
CA ALA A 5 -2.97 18.87 -11.21
C ALA A 5 -3.24 18.05 -12.47
N ARG A 6 -3.81 18.68 -13.52
CA ARG A 6 -4.04 18.01 -14.81
C ARG A 6 -2.77 17.54 -15.53
N MET A 7 -1.66 18.23 -15.29
CA MET A 7 -0.37 17.79 -15.86
C MET A 7 0.14 16.54 -15.12
N ILE A 8 -0.08 16.45 -13.82
CA ILE A 8 0.28 15.26 -13.03
C ILE A 8 -0.61 14.06 -13.41
N ASP A 9 -1.90 14.27 -13.71
CA ASP A 9 -2.82 13.22 -14.17
C ASP A 9 -2.27 12.46 -15.41
N VAL A 10 -1.33 13.04 -16.18
CA VAL A 10 -0.66 12.33 -17.28
C VAL A 10 0.14 11.14 -16.77
N LEU A 11 0.74 11.23 -15.58
CA LEU A 11 1.52 10.13 -14.99
C LEU A 11 0.62 8.96 -14.57
N ASP A 12 -0.61 9.25 -14.15
CA ASP A 12 -1.60 8.26 -13.71
C ASP A 12 -2.21 7.47 -14.89
N LEU A 13 -1.95 7.88 -16.13
CA LEU A 13 -2.38 7.14 -17.32
C LEU A 13 -1.50 5.92 -17.61
N TYR A 14 -0.31 5.84 -17.02
CA TYR A 14 0.58 4.69 -17.20
C TYR A 14 0.20 3.57 -16.23
N SER A 15 0.26 2.34 -16.74
CA SER A 15 -0.04 1.13 -15.97
C SER A 15 0.83 -0.04 -16.46
N GLU A 16 0.70 -1.20 -15.85
CA GLU A 16 1.35 -2.42 -16.30
C GLU A 16 1.03 -2.78 -17.76
N HIS A 17 -0.16 -2.37 -18.23
CA HIS A 17 -0.62 -2.62 -19.61
C HIS A 17 -0.39 -1.43 -20.56
N VAL A 18 -0.08 -0.25 -20.01
CA VAL A 18 0.10 1.00 -20.78
C VAL A 18 1.46 1.60 -20.43
N SER A 19 2.50 1.17 -21.15
CA SER A 19 3.87 1.62 -20.94
C SER A 19 4.31 2.77 -21.83
N LEU A 20 3.63 3.03 -22.94
CA LEU A 20 3.94 4.06 -23.93
C LEU A 20 2.68 4.79 -24.37
N LEU A 21 2.70 6.12 -24.33
CA LEU A 21 1.61 6.98 -24.78
C LEU A 21 2.11 8.05 -25.74
N THR A 22 1.27 8.41 -26.74
CA THR A 22 1.45 9.57 -27.61
C THR A 22 0.65 10.77 -27.07
N ALA A 23 0.98 11.99 -27.53
CA ALA A 23 0.21 13.18 -27.17
C ALA A 23 -1.26 13.12 -27.65
N GLN A 24 -1.55 12.34 -28.68
CA GLN A 24 -2.91 12.16 -29.18
C GLN A 24 -3.72 11.27 -28.24
N GLU A 25 -3.15 10.17 -27.76
CA GLU A 25 -3.79 9.27 -26.79
C GLU A 25 -4.03 9.98 -25.45
N VAL A 26 -3.03 10.70 -24.93
CA VAL A 26 -3.19 11.52 -23.72
C VAL A 26 -4.27 12.58 -23.88
N ALA A 27 -4.36 13.23 -25.04
CA ALA A 27 -5.40 14.22 -25.32
C ALA A 27 -6.81 13.61 -25.24
N ALA A 28 -6.98 12.40 -25.78
CA ALA A 28 -8.26 11.67 -25.73
C ALA A 28 -8.60 11.23 -24.31
N LEU A 29 -7.65 10.63 -23.58
CA LEU A 29 -7.85 10.12 -22.23
C LEU A 29 -8.17 11.22 -21.21
N LEU A 30 -7.45 12.35 -21.26
CA LEU A 30 -7.66 13.50 -20.36
C LEU A 30 -8.72 14.49 -20.84
N GLN A 31 -9.31 14.26 -22.02
CA GLN A 31 -10.29 15.17 -22.65
C GLN A 31 -9.75 16.61 -22.78
N VAL A 32 -8.51 16.75 -23.26
CA VAL A 32 -7.85 18.03 -23.53
C VAL A 32 -7.49 18.16 -25.00
N SER A 33 -7.17 19.37 -25.46
CA SER A 33 -6.67 19.53 -26.82
C SER A 33 -5.29 18.90 -27.02
N ARG A 34 -5.00 18.38 -28.23
CA ARG A 34 -3.70 17.80 -28.58
C ARG A 34 -2.51 18.75 -28.28
N PRO A 35 -2.57 20.05 -28.58
CA PRO A 35 -1.52 21.00 -28.18
C PRO A 35 -1.31 21.08 -26.66
N THR A 36 -2.40 20.97 -25.87
CA THR A 36 -2.34 20.97 -24.41
C THR A 36 -1.66 19.70 -23.89
N ALA A 37 -2.06 18.52 -24.37
CA ALA A 37 -1.43 17.24 -24.01
C ALA A 37 0.07 17.25 -24.37
N PHE A 38 0.41 17.68 -25.59
CA PHE A 38 1.81 17.80 -26.03
C PHE A 38 2.63 18.70 -25.10
N ARG A 39 2.09 19.84 -24.68
CA ARG A 39 2.75 20.74 -23.74
C ARG A 39 2.97 20.08 -22.39
N TYR A 40 1.97 19.39 -21.82
CA TYR A 40 2.11 18.65 -20.56
C TYR A 40 3.21 17.60 -20.65
N MET A 41 3.19 16.77 -21.68
CA MET A 41 4.17 15.71 -21.86
C MET A 41 5.59 16.27 -22.09
N ARG A 42 5.74 17.39 -22.79
CA ARG A 42 7.01 18.08 -22.98
C ARG A 42 7.54 18.63 -21.65
N GLU A 43 6.70 19.29 -20.86
CA GLU A 43 7.08 19.83 -19.54
C GLU A 43 7.50 18.69 -18.59
N LEU A 44 6.75 17.57 -18.54
CA LEU A 44 7.10 16.39 -17.75
C LEU A 44 8.39 15.72 -18.25
N SER A 45 8.61 15.67 -19.56
CA SER A 45 9.83 15.12 -20.15
C SER A 45 11.06 16.00 -19.85
N THR A 46 10.92 17.31 -19.93
CA THR A 46 11.97 18.27 -19.53
C THR A 46 12.31 18.13 -18.04
N ALA A 47 11.30 17.86 -17.20
CA ALA A 47 11.49 17.59 -15.78
C ALA A 47 12.01 16.16 -15.48
N GLY A 48 12.14 15.28 -16.46
CA GLY A 48 12.62 13.90 -16.33
C GLY A 48 11.58 12.90 -15.85
N PHE A 49 10.30 13.30 -15.67
CA PHE A 49 9.21 12.39 -15.30
C PHE A 49 8.74 11.53 -16.47
N LEU A 50 8.94 11.99 -17.71
CA LEU A 50 8.71 11.19 -18.91
C LEU A 50 10.00 11.11 -19.73
N ALA A 51 10.16 10.01 -20.48
CA ALA A 51 11.18 9.81 -21.50
C ALA A 51 10.51 9.76 -22.88
N ASN A 52 11.08 10.48 -23.87
CA ASN A 52 10.54 10.54 -25.21
C ASN A 52 11.30 9.62 -26.15
N TYR A 53 10.59 8.75 -26.85
CA TYR A 53 11.09 7.83 -27.86
C TYR A 53 10.33 8.08 -29.18
N SER A 54 10.84 8.98 -30.00
CA SER A 54 10.25 9.30 -31.32
C SER A 54 8.76 9.66 -31.26
N GLY A 55 8.37 10.51 -30.31
CA GLY A 55 6.99 10.96 -30.13
C GLY A 55 6.09 10.05 -29.29
N ARG A 56 6.61 8.93 -28.81
CA ARG A 56 6.00 8.09 -27.77
C ARG A 56 6.72 8.34 -26.44
N TYR A 57 5.99 8.37 -25.37
CA TYR A 57 6.51 8.72 -24.04
C TYR A 57 6.26 7.59 -23.05
N SER A 58 7.27 7.24 -22.29
CA SER A 58 7.18 6.34 -21.12
C SER A 58 7.42 7.12 -19.83
N LEU A 59 7.23 6.47 -18.67
CA LEU A 59 7.72 7.00 -17.40
C LEU A 59 9.23 7.18 -17.44
N GLY A 60 9.73 8.29 -16.89
CA GLY A 60 11.12 8.71 -16.96
C GLY A 60 11.94 8.32 -15.73
N ALA A 61 13.26 8.35 -15.86
CA ALA A 61 14.22 7.93 -14.84
C ALA A 61 14.13 8.73 -13.51
N ARG A 62 13.55 9.94 -13.53
CA ARG A 62 13.37 10.72 -12.32
C ARG A 62 12.50 9.99 -11.28
N ILE A 63 11.52 9.18 -11.71
CA ILE A 63 10.67 8.38 -10.83
C ILE A 63 11.51 7.36 -10.07
N ILE A 64 12.43 6.67 -10.75
CA ILE A 64 13.37 5.71 -10.14
C ILE A 64 14.27 6.41 -9.11
N THR A 65 14.79 7.61 -9.46
CA THR A 65 15.63 8.40 -8.56
C THR A 65 14.87 8.83 -7.30
N LEU A 66 13.60 9.22 -7.45
CA LEU A 66 12.77 9.61 -6.32
C LEU A 66 12.40 8.40 -5.46
N ASP A 67 12.09 7.25 -6.07
CA ASP A 67 11.86 6.00 -5.33
C ASP A 67 13.10 5.59 -4.52
N TYR A 68 14.29 5.68 -5.09
CA TYR A 68 15.54 5.43 -4.37
C TYR A 68 15.67 6.34 -3.15
N ARG A 69 15.40 7.64 -3.30
CA ARG A 69 15.45 8.60 -2.18
C ARG A 69 14.41 8.27 -1.10
N ILE A 70 13.18 7.92 -1.47
CA ILE A 70 12.16 7.47 -0.52
C ILE A 70 12.67 6.25 0.26
N ARG A 71 13.21 5.25 -0.43
CA ARG A 71 13.69 4.02 0.22
C ARG A 71 14.85 4.25 1.19
N THR A 72 15.72 5.20 0.89
CA THR A 72 16.89 5.51 1.72
C THR A 72 16.59 6.48 2.87
N SER A 73 15.46 7.20 2.84
CA SER A 73 15.12 8.20 3.84
C SER A 73 13.85 7.89 4.66
N ASP A 74 13.06 6.89 4.26
CA ASP A 74 11.83 6.54 4.99
C ASP A 74 12.17 5.76 6.29
N PRO A 75 11.99 6.35 7.47
CA PRO A 75 12.37 5.71 8.72
C PRO A 75 11.54 4.45 9.02
N VAL A 76 10.28 4.39 8.57
CA VAL A 76 9.44 3.20 8.75
C VAL A 76 10.01 2.04 7.96
N LEU A 77 10.37 2.27 6.70
CA LEU A 77 10.97 1.25 5.84
C LEU A 77 12.33 0.79 6.39
N GLN A 78 13.20 1.73 6.77
CA GLN A 78 14.52 1.43 7.30
C GLN A 78 14.47 0.55 8.55
N GLN A 79 13.57 0.85 9.48
CA GLN A 79 13.40 0.09 10.71
C GLN A 79 12.65 -1.25 10.50
N ALA A 80 11.75 -1.32 9.51
CA ALA A 80 10.95 -2.51 9.25
C ALA A 80 11.74 -3.64 8.57
N GLN A 81 12.73 -3.33 7.72
CA GLN A 81 13.47 -4.32 6.93
C GLN A 81 14.11 -5.43 7.78
N GLY A 82 14.76 -5.07 8.89
CA GLY A 82 15.35 -6.04 9.81
C GLY A 82 14.30 -7.00 10.39
N VAL A 83 13.22 -6.41 10.93
CA VAL A 83 12.08 -7.14 11.49
C VAL A 83 11.44 -8.08 10.47
N MET A 84 11.25 -7.63 9.25
CA MET A 84 10.65 -8.45 8.20
C MET A 84 11.53 -9.65 7.82
N ARG A 85 12.86 -9.46 7.73
CA ARG A 85 13.80 -10.57 7.48
C ARG A 85 13.77 -11.60 8.60
N GLU A 86 13.76 -11.17 9.86
CA GLU A 86 13.64 -12.04 11.03
C GLU A 86 12.32 -12.82 10.98
N LEU A 87 11.20 -12.14 10.73
CA LEU A 87 9.88 -12.77 10.58
C LEU A 87 9.88 -13.83 9.47
N CYS A 88 10.45 -13.54 8.30
CA CYS A 88 10.54 -14.50 7.20
C CYS A 88 11.39 -15.73 7.58
N ALA A 89 12.53 -15.52 8.26
CA ALA A 89 13.40 -16.60 8.70
C ALA A 89 12.73 -17.50 9.75
N GLU A 90 11.99 -16.93 10.69
CA GLU A 90 11.32 -17.68 11.78
C GLU A 90 10.04 -18.38 11.31
N THR A 91 9.29 -17.79 10.39
CA THR A 91 7.96 -18.29 10.01
C THR A 91 7.92 -19.01 8.67
N ALA A 92 8.98 -18.87 7.87
CA ALA A 92 9.03 -19.31 6.48
C ALA A 92 7.89 -18.71 5.61
N CYS A 93 7.25 -17.61 6.07
CA CYS A 93 6.28 -16.82 5.31
C CYS A 93 6.97 -15.68 4.59
N GLY A 94 6.44 -15.23 3.46
CA GLY A 94 6.80 -13.94 2.91
C GLY A 94 6.27 -12.81 3.81
N ALA A 95 6.94 -11.67 3.81
CA ALA A 95 6.50 -10.50 4.56
C ALA A 95 6.37 -9.29 3.63
N ILE A 96 5.27 -8.56 3.75
CA ILE A 96 5.03 -7.32 3.01
C ILE A 96 4.84 -6.15 3.97
N LEU A 97 5.43 -5.00 3.64
CA LEU A 97 5.17 -3.72 4.31
C LEU A 97 4.27 -2.88 3.41
N CYS A 98 3.16 -2.45 3.95
CA CYS A 98 2.23 -1.54 3.28
C CYS A 98 2.12 -0.23 4.05
N ARG A 99 1.94 0.87 3.32
CA ARG A 99 1.72 2.21 3.89
C ARG A 99 0.51 2.85 3.25
N MET A 100 -0.12 3.76 4.00
CA MET A 100 -1.25 4.54 3.49
C MET A 100 -0.80 5.96 3.14
N TYR A 101 -0.97 6.33 1.89
CA TYR A 101 -0.73 7.67 1.37
C TYR A 101 -2.06 8.24 0.89
N ASN A 102 -2.51 9.33 1.50
CA ASN A 102 -3.88 9.83 1.33
C ASN A 102 -4.91 8.73 1.64
N ASP A 103 -5.62 8.23 0.64
CA ASP A 103 -6.62 7.16 0.79
C ASP A 103 -6.19 5.86 0.10
N ASP A 104 -4.98 5.81 -0.46
CA ASP A 104 -4.42 4.62 -1.11
C ASP A 104 -3.49 3.86 -0.16
N ILE A 105 -3.64 2.55 -0.11
CA ILE A 105 -2.72 1.65 0.58
C ILE A 105 -1.79 1.05 -0.46
N VAL A 106 -0.49 1.29 -0.29
CA VAL A 106 0.53 0.93 -1.27
C VAL A 106 1.52 -0.04 -0.66
N HIS A 107 1.86 -1.07 -1.43
CA HIS A 107 2.95 -1.99 -1.11
C HIS A 107 4.30 -1.27 -1.28
N VAL A 108 5.06 -1.13 -0.19
CA VAL A 108 6.34 -0.37 -0.21
C VAL A 108 7.58 -1.23 -0.09
N HIS A 109 7.47 -2.44 0.46
CA HIS A 109 8.60 -3.38 0.59
C HIS A 109 8.11 -4.81 0.80
N HIS A 110 8.89 -5.79 0.33
CA HIS A 110 8.68 -7.21 0.64
C HIS A 110 10.01 -7.89 0.96
N GLU A 111 9.92 -8.91 1.77
CA GLU A 111 10.97 -9.90 2.02
C GLU A 111 10.42 -11.28 1.65
N ALA A 112 11.23 -12.03 0.91
CA ALA A 112 10.83 -13.35 0.41
C ALA A 112 10.79 -14.38 1.55
N GLY A 113 9.74 -15.21 1.53
CA GLY A 113 9.65 -16.40 2.36
C GLY A 113 10.25 -17.63 1.66
N TYR A 114 10.09 -18.79 2.27
CA TYR A 114 10.56 -20.06 1.70
C TYR A 114 9.78 -20.43 0.41
N ASP A 115 8.50 -20.04 0.33
CA ASP A 115 7.61 -20.33 -0.79
C ASP A 115 7.14 -19.02 -1.43
N ASP A 116 7.98 -18.50 -2.32
CA ASP A 116 7.82 -17.15 -2.89
C ASP A 116 6.77 -17.07 -4.03
N ALA A 117 6.14 -18.20 -4.41
CA ALA A 117 5.14 -18.23 -5.48
C ALA A 117 3.92 -17.34 -5.17
N SER A 118 3.62 -17.10 -3.87
CA SER A 118 2.51 -16.26 -3.44
C SER A 118 2.80 -14.76 -3.56
N LEU A 119 4.06 -14.35 -3.67
CA LEU A 119 4.47 -12.93 -3.73
C LEU A 119 4.67 -12.40 -5.16
N GLN A 120 4.51 -13.23 -6.19
CA GLN A 120 4.68 -12.82 -7.60
C GLN A 120 3.74 -11.69 -8.04
N PHE A 121 2.64 -11.48 -7.30
CA PHE A 121 1.63 -10.46 -7.58
C PHE A 121 1.84 -9.14 -6.81
N PHE A 122 2.79 -9.07 -5.87
CA PHE A 122 2.95 -7.90 -5.00
C PHE A 122 4.24 -7.13 -5.31
N GLY A 123 4.21 -6.32 -6.37
CA GLY A 123 5.29 -5.41 -6.69
C GLY A 123 5.29 -4.14 -5.83
N ARG A 124 6.47 -3.59 -5.52
CA ARG A 124 6.59 -2.27 -4.89
C ARG A 124 5.91 -1.20 -5.73
N GLY A 125 5.12 -0.33 -5.08
CA GLY A 125 4.33 0.71 -5.72
C GLY A 125 2.93 0.26 -6.12
N MET A 126 2.62 -1.02 -6.02
CA MET A 126 1.29 -1.56 -6.35
C MET A 126 0.27 -1.12 -5.30
N PRO A 127 -0.85 -0.47 -5.72
CA PRO A 127 -1.95 -0.15 -4.81
C PRO A 127 -2.71 -1.42 -4.44
N LEU A 128 -3.10 -1.53 -3.17
CA LEU A 128 -3.93 -2.61 -2.67
C LEU A 128 -5.41 -2.21 -2.67
N PRO A 129 -6.34 -3.17 -2.86
CA PRO A 129 -7.75 -2.92 -2.66
C PRO A 129 -8.00 -2.40 -1.24
N LEU A 130 -8.72 -1.27 -1.11
CA LEU A 130 -8.85 -0.57 0.17
C LEU A 130 -9.60 -1.37 1.24
N PHE A 131 -10.61 -2.17 0.82
CA PHE A 131 -11.50 -2.89 1.74
C PHE A 131 -11.35 -4.41 1.70
N ARG A 132 -10.31 -4.92 1.04
CA ARG A 132 -9.98 -6.35 0.94
C ARG A 132 -8.55 -6.62 1.38
N GLY A 133 -8.32 -7.83 1.89
CA GLY A 133 -7.01 -8.32 2.31
C GLY A 133 -6.59 -7.86 3.70
N SER A 134 -5.66 -8.61 4.27
CA SER A 134 -5.25 -8.44 5.66
C SER A 134 -4.59 -7.07 5.90
N ALA A 135 -3.70 -6.64 5.03
CA ALA A 135 -2.98 -5.37 5.20
C ALA A 135 -3.92 -4.16 5.19
N SER A 136 -4.84 -4.09 4.23
CA SER A 136 -5.80 -2.98 4.12
C SER A 136 -6.73 -2.93 5.31
N LYS A 137 -7.33 -4.06 5.69
CA LYS A 137 -8.26 -4.11 6.82
C LYS A 137 -7.57 -3.83 8.16
N ALA A 138 -6.36 -4.34 8.36
CA ALA A 138 -5.56 -4.02 9.55
C ALA A 138 -5.21 -2.53 9.62
N MET A 139 -4.85 -1.88 8.48
CA MET A 139 -4.60 -0.45 8.42
C MET A 139 -5.85 0.37 8.76
N LEU A 140 -6.97 0.09 8.09
CA LEU A 140 -8.23 0.80 8.28
C LEU A 140 -8.76 0.71 9.71
N ALA A 141 -8.58 -0.44 10.38
CA ALA A 141 -9.04 -0.65 11.75
C ALA A 141 -8.45 0.35 12.74
N PHE A 142 -7.25 0.88 12.48
CA PHE A 142 -6.55 1.80 13.37
C PHE A 142 -6.62 3.27 12.94
N LEU A 143 -7.31 3.57 11.85
CA LEU A 143 -7.56 4.95 11.46
C LEU A 143 -8.42 5.68 12.52
N PRO A 144 -8.27 7.02 12.63
CA PRO A 144 -9.20 7.83 13.39
C PRO A 144 -10.66 7.60 12.93
N PRO A 145 -11.63 7.48 13.84
CA PRO A 145 -13.04 7.18 13.48
C PRO A 145 -13.64 8.11 12.43
N ALA A 146 -13.29 9.41 12.50
CA ALA A 146 -13.75 10.40 11.54
C ALA A 146 -13.20 10.14 10.11
N ARG A 147 -11.93 9.67 9.99
CA ARG A 147 -11.34 9.32 8.70
C ARG A 147 -11.95 8.03 8.14
N LEU A 148 -12.12 7.02 8.98
CA LEU A 148 -12.77 5.76 8.59
C LEU A 148 -14.21 6.02 8.11
N LYS A 149 -14.97 6.92 8.78
CA LYS A 149 -16.31 7.30 8.38
C LYS A 149 -16.34 8.00 7.01
N LYS A 150 -15.40 8.90 6.74
CA LYS A 150 -15.28 9.55 5.41
C LYS A 150 -15.00 8.55 4.29
N LEU A 151 -14.17 7.55 4.54
CA LEU A 151 -13.92 6.47 3.58
C LEU A 151 -15.18 5.64 3.34
N TYR A 152 -15.90 5.25 4.39
CA TYR A 152 -17.17 4.55 4.27
C TYR A 152 -18.18 5.35 3.43
N GLU A 153 -18.39 6.63 3.73
CA GLU A 153 -19.34 7.48 3.02
C GLU A 153 -19.00 7.65 1.53
N ARG A 154 -17.70 7.76 1.20
CA ARG A 154 -17.22 7.87 -0.18
C ARG A 154 -17.42 6.58 -0.97
N HIS A 155 -17.24 5.44 -0.33
CA HIS A 155 -17.25 4.12 -0.97
C HIS A 155 -18.47 3.26 -0.60
N ARG A 156 -19.52 3.84 -0.04
CA ARG A 156 -20.68 3.09 0.48
C ARG A 156 -21.40 2.19 -0.55
N ALA A 157 -21.22 2.44 -1.84
CA ALA A 157 -21.76 1.62 -2.92
C ALA A 157 -20.78 0.53 -3.41
N ASP A 158 -19.55 0.51 -2.89
CA ASP A 158 -18.55 -0.50 -3.24
C ASP A 158 -19.00 -1.87 -2.70
N PRO A 159 -19.00 -2.93 -3.54
CA PRO A 159 -19.34 -4.28 -3.11
C PRO A 159 -18.54 -4.79 -1.91
N ASP A 160 -17.26 -4.40 -1.78
CA ASP A 160 -16.42 -4.81 -0.66
C ASP A 160 -16.84 -4.11 0.64
N VAL A 161 -17.26 -2.85 0.57
CA VAL A 161 -17.83 -2.13 1.72
C VAL A 161 -19.15 -2.77 2.17
N LEU A 162 -20.01 -3.13 1.20
CA LEU A 162 -21.30 -3.77 1.50
C LEU A 162 -21.15 -5.16 2.15
N ARG A 163 -20.08 -5.92 1.79
CA ARG A 163 -19.74 -7.20 2.44
C ARG A 163 -19.27 -7.01 3.88
N ILE A 164 -18.58 -5.92 4.19
CA ILE A 164 -18.15 -5.60 5.55
C ILE A 164 -19.32 -5.16 6.41
N GLY A 165 -20.18 -4.30 5.88
CA GLY A 165 -21.37 -3.84 6.60
C GLY A 165 -22.24 -2.92 5.73
N SER A 166 -23.54 -3.25 5.65
CA SER A 166 -24.52 -2.51 4.85
C SER A 166 -24.83 -1.10 5.39
N ASP A 167 -24.45 -0.82 6.64
CA ASP A 167 -24.63 0.46 7.32
C ASP A 167 -23.39 0.83 8.13
N TRP A 168 -23.31 2.08 8.55
CA TRP A 168 -22.17 2.59 9.31
C TRP A 168 -21.95 1.85 10.65
N PRO A 169 -22.98 1.57 11.47
CA PRO A 169 -22.77 0.85 12.72
C PRO A 169 -22.14 -0.54 12.54
N ARG A 170 -22.58 -1.32 11.55
CA ARG A 170 -22.02 -2.64 11.25
C ARG A 170 -20.59 -2.52 10.72
N PHE A 171 -20.36 -1.61 9.79
CA PHE A 171 -19.02 -1.33 9.24
C PHE A 171 -18.06 -0.91 10.36
N GLN A 172 -18.46 -0.01 11.25
CA GLN A 172 -17.67 0.43 12.38
C GLN A 172 -17.38 -0.72 13.36
N ALA A 173 -18.38 -1.53 13.68
CA ALA A 173 -18.23 -2.69 14.58
C ALA A 173 -17.24 -3.71 14.03
N TYR A 174 -17.25 -3.97 12.71
CA TYR A 174 -16.31 -4.85 12.06
C TYR A 174 -14.85 -4.39 12.27
N PHE A 175 -14.56 -3.12 12.02
CA PHE A 175 -13.21 -2.59 12.24
C PHE A 175 -12.85 -2.43 13.71
N ALA A 176 -13.82 -2.21 14.59
CA ALA A 176 -13.59 -2.22 16.03
C ALA A 176 -13.17 -3.61 16.54
N ALA A 177 -13.75 -4.69 16.00
CA ALA A 177 -13.35 -6.06 16.32
C ALA A 177 -11.89 -6.33 15.86
N ILE A 178 -11.50 -5.92 14.65
CA ILE A 178 -10.11 -6.04 14.17
C ILE A 178 -9.16 -5.25 15.07
N ARG A 179 -9.53 -4.02 15.45
CA ARG A 179 -8.72 -3.20 16.36
C ARG A 179 -8.57 -3.88 17.73
N GLY A 180 -9.61 -4.48 18.26
CA GLY A 180 -9.57 -5.24 19.52
C GLY A 180 -8.65 -6.45 19.44
N ALA A 181 -8.63 -7.17 18.31
CA ALA A 181 -7.73 -8.29 18.06
C ALA A 181 -6.28 -7.86 17.82
N GLY A 182 -6.04 -6.64 17.36
CA GLY A 182 -4.71 -6.11 17.03
C GLY A 182 -4.09 -6.64 15.74
N SER A 183 -4.78 -7.53 15.04
CA SER A 183 -4.36 -8.14 13.76
C SER A 183 -5.59 -8.60 12.98
N TYR A 184 -5.40 -8.87 11.69
CA TYR A 184 -6.44 -9.44 10.85
C TYR A 184 -5.84 -10.50 9.92
N MET A 185 -6.54 -11.62 9.79
CA MET A 185 -6.24 -12.68 8.83
C MET A 185 -7.24 -12.60 7.68
N SER A 186 -6.74 -12.61 6.46
CA SER A 186 -7.53 -12.78 5.23
C SER A 186 -7.23 -14.12 4.59
N ASP A 187 -8.27 -14.82 4.20
CA ASP A 187 -8.18 -16.06 3.44
C ASP A 187 -8.67 -15.79 2.02
N GLN A 188 -7.74 -15.78 1.06
CA GLN A 188 -8.00 -15.63 -0.37
C GLN A 188 -8.85 -14.39 -0.76
N GLU A 189 -8.77 -13.31 0.03
CA GLU A 189 -9.56 -12.10 -0.25
C GLU A 189 -9.04 -11.29 -1.43
N ILE A 190 -7.74 -11.32 -1.72
CA ILE A 190 -7.13 -10.61 -2.86
C ILE A 190 -6.90 -11.58 -4.00
N ASP A 191 -6.11 -12.63 -3.75
CA ASP A 191 -5.74 -13.63 -4.73
C ASP A 191 -6.16 -15.02 -4.26
N GLN A 192 -6.66 -15.83 -5.20
CA GLN A 192 -6.91 -17.23 -4.93
C GLN A 192 -5.60 -17.94 -4.59
N GLY A 193 -5.62 -18.75 -3.55
CA GLY A 193 -4.44 -19.48 -3.09
C GLY A 193 -3.55 -18.73 -2.10
N THR A 194 -3.86 -17.48 -1.71
CA THR A 194 -3.04 -16.69 -0.79
C THR A 194 -3.76 -16.38 0.52
N VAL A 195 -3.09 -16.64 1.64
CA VAL A 195 -3.50 -16.25 2.99
C VAL A 195 -2.58 -15.17 3.51
N GLY A 196 -3.16 -14.16 4.17
CA GLY A 196 -2.40 -13.07 4.76
C GLY A 196 -2.78 -12.83 6.22
N ILE A 197 -1.80 -12.65 7.10
CA ILE A 197 -1.99 -12.23 8.49
C ILE A 197 -1.27 -10.89 8.68
N ALA A 198 -1.99 -9.83 9.05
CA ALA A 198 -1.45 -8.48 9.14
C ALA A 198 -1.64 -7.85 10.50
N ALA A 199 -0.64 -7.08 10.95
CA ALA A 199 -0.72 -6.26 12.13
C ALA A 199 -0.17 -4.84 11.83
N PRO A 200 -0.82 -3.78 12.36
CA PRO A 200 -0.42 -2.41 12.11
C PRO A 200 0.77 -1.98 12.98
N ILE A 201 1.55 -1.05 12.46
CA ILE A 201 2.58 -0.31 13.18
C ILE A 201 1.94 1.00 13.66
N VAL A 202 1.54 1.07 14.93
CA VAL A 202 0.81 2.21 15.48
C VAL A 202 1.72 3.01 16.40
N VAL A 203 2.19 4.15 15.91
CA VAL A 203 3.08 5.04 16.66
C VAL A 203 2.24 6.02 17.48
N PRO A 204 2.52 6.21 18.80
CA PRO A 204 1.83 7.20 19.62
C PRO A 204 1.81 8.58 18.96
N ARG A 205 0.68 9.27 19.02
CA ARG A 205 0.42 10.59 18.40
C ARG A 205 0.38 10.62 16.87
N LEU A 206 1.10 9.70 16.17
CA LEU A 206 1.10 9.63 14.70
C LEU A 206 0.01 8.70 14.16
N GLY A 207 -0.44 7.72 14.96
CA GLY A 207 -1.40 6.70 14.52
C GLY A 207 -0.74 5.57 13.70
N PRO A 208 -1.50 4.89 12.83
CA PRO A 208 -0.97 3.81 12.01
C PRO A 208 -0.07 4.37 10.90
N VAL A 209 1.24 4.10 11.00
CA VAL A 209 2.26 4.56 10.04
C VAL A 209 2.57 3.52 8.96
N GLY A 210 2.18 2.27 9.19
CA GLY A 210 2.36 1.15 8.27
C GLY A 210 1.66 -0.11 8.79
N VAL A 211 1.72 -1.16 7.99
CA VAL A 211 1.25 -2.51 8.32
C VAL A 211 2.28 -3.49 7.80
N ILE A 212 2.64 -4.48 8.62
CA ILE A 212 3.35 -5.67 8.14
C ILE A 212 2.33 -6.80 8.01
N ALA A 213 2.37 -7.51 6.89
CA ALA A 213 1.59 -8.71 6.69
C ALA A 213 2.52 -9.88 6.35
N LEU A 214 2.30 -11.01 7.02
CA LEU A 214 2.85 -12.31 6.64
C LEU A 214 1.94 -12.93 5.59
N VAL A 215 2.54 -13.45 4.52
CA VAL A 215 1.81 -14.01 3.36
C VAL A 215 2.35 -15.41 3.07
N PHE A 216 1.44 -16.34 2.85
CA PHE A 216 1.76 -17.73 2.53
C PHE A 216 0.66 -18.38 1.67
N SER A 217 0.99 -19.50 1.01
CA SER A 217 0.02 -20.28 0.22
C SER A 217 -1.07 -20.88 1.11
N VAL A 218 -2.31 -20.89 0.61
CA VAL A 218 -3.45 -21.56 1.27
C VAL A 218 -3.19 -23.04 1.53
N ASP A 219 -2.39 -23.71 0.70
CA ASP A 219 -2.02 -25.12 0.87
C ASP A 219 -1.27 -25.37 2.18
N ARG A 220 -0.61 -24.35 2.72
CA ARG A 220 0.08 -24.41 4.01
C ARG A 220 -0.83 -24.11 5.19
N LEU A 221 -2.04 -23.59 4.97
CA LEU A 221 -2.92 -23.12 6.05
C LEU A 221 -3.18 -24.17 7.13
N ALA A 222 -3.41 -25.41 6.73
CA ALA A 222 -3.65 -26.54 7.67
C ALA A 222 -2.43 -26.88 8.55
N LEU A 223 -1.23 -26.49 8.15
CA LEU A 223 0.04 -26.74 8.85
C LEU A 223 0.48 -25.53 9.70
N MET A 224 -0.18 -24.37 9.54
CA MET A 224 0.24 -23.11 10.16
C MET A 224 -0.49 -22.86 11.48
N ASN A 225 0.25 -22.47 12.50
CA ASN A 225 -0.33 -21.90 13.73
C ASN A 225 -0.62 -20.41 13.51
N CYS A 226 -1.75 -20.08 12.87
CA CYS A 226 -2.11 -18.71 12.51
C CYS A 226 -2.21 -17.78 13.73
N GLU A 227 -2.70 -18.26 14.90
CA GLU A 227 -2.75 -17.42 16.11
C GLU A 227 -1.35 -17.19 16.70
N GLY A 228 -0.47 -18.17 16.63
CA GLY A 228 0.95 -18.01 16.98
C GLY A 228 1.63 -16.97 16.08
N LEU A 229 1.43 -17.06 14.75
CA LEU A 229 1.94 -16.09 13.79
C LEU A 229 1.41 -14.69 14.06
N ALA A 230 0.10 -14.55 14.29
CA ALA A 230 -0.50 -13.26 14.62
C ALA A 230 0.07 -12.68 15.92
N THR A 231 0.36 -13.51 16.92
CA THR A 231 0.95 -13.08 18.19
C THR A 231 2.38 -12.59 18.02
N VAL A 232 3.22 -13.31 17.30
CA VAL A 232 4.59 -12.88 16.96
C VAL A 232 4.56 -11.58 16.19
N LEU A 233 3.73 -11.49 15.15
CA LEU A 233 3.61 -10.30 14.33
C LEU A 233 3.15 -9.07 15.13
N ARG A 234 2.17 -9.21 16.01
CA ARG A 234 1.73 -8.13 16.91
C ARG A 234 2.84 -7.67 17.86
N GLY A 235 3.66 -8.59 18.36
CA GLY A 235 4.83 -8.29 19.18
C GLY A 235 5.84 -7.44 18.39
N GLN A 236 6.26 -7.91 17.25
CA GLN A 236 7.23 -7.26 16.39
C GLN A 236 6.79 -5.88 15.90
N THR A 237 5.52 -5.72 15.47
CA THR A 237 5.01 -4.41 15.04
C THR A 237 4.89 -3.42 16.19
N ARG A 238 4.63 -3.87 17.43
CA ARG A 238 4.61 -3.03 18.62
C ARG A 238 6.01 -2.54 18.99
N GLU A 239 7.01 -3.42 19.00
CA GLU A 239 8.41 -3.05 19.25
C GLU A 239 8.92 -2.06 18.18
N LEU A 240 8.58 -2.31 16.91
CA LEU A 240 8.90 -1.42 15.81
C LEU A 240 8.26 -0.03 16.02
N ALA A 241 7.01 0.04 16.44
CA ALA A 241 6.32 1.28 16.75
C ALA A 241 6.99 2.06 17.89
N GLN A 242 7.48 1.37 18.93
CA GLN A 242 8.23 2.00 20.02
C GLN A 242 9.56 2.59 19.53
N ARG A 243 10.32 1.86 18.71
CA ARG A 243 11.57 2.37 18.10
C ARG A 243 11.33 3.60 17.25
N LEU A 244 10.28 3.58 16.42
CA LEU A 244 9.89 4.73 15.59
C LEU A 244 9.46 5.94 16.42
N HIS A 245 8.78 5.73 17.54
CA HIS A 245 8.40 6.80 18.46
C HIS A 245 9.62 7.49 19.04
N LEU A 246 10.61 6.75 19.54
CA LEU A 246 11.86 7.29 20.08
C LEU A 246 12.65 8.09 19.03
N LEU A 247 12.69 7.59 17.78
CA LEU A 247 13.34 8.31 16.68
C LEU A 247 12.63 9.64 16.36
N ALA A 248 11.31 9.68 16.41
CA ALA A 248 10.54 10.90 16.19
C ALA A 248 10.81 11.94 17.30
N GLU A 249 10.85 11.52 18.58
CA GLU A 249 11.17 12.41 19.69
C GLU A 249 12.58 13.00 19.60
N GLN A 250 13.56 12.22 19.12
CA GLN A 250 14.94 12.68 18.90
C GLN A 250 15.07 13.68 17.74
N ALA A 251 14.21 13.60 16.74
CA ALA A 251 14.21 14.51 15.61
C ALA A 251 13.55 15.87 15.93
N ASP A 252 12.68 15.91 16.93
CA ASP A 252 11.97 17.12 17.40
C ASP A 252 12.74 17.86 18.50
N ALA A 253 13.84 17.30 19.05
CA ALA A 253 14.69 17.86 20.11
C ALA A 253 15.89 18.61 19.54
#